data_12073729d2b555ec3f5b3dd417e42517
#
_entry.id   12073729d2b555ec3f5b3dd417e42517
#
_cell.length_a   1.000
_cell.length_b   1.000
_cell.length_c   1.000
_cell.angle_alpha   90.00
_cell.angle_beta   90.00
_cell.angle_gamma   90.00
#
_symmetry.space_group_name_H-M   'P 1'
#
loop_
_entity.id
_entity.type
_entity.pdbx_description
1 polymer ?
#
loop_
_entity_poly.entity_id
_entity_poly.type
_entity_poly.pdbx_seq_one_letter_code
_entity_poly.pdbx_strand_id
1 'polypeptide(L)'
;MEIEDIKKLIAKGEKIDVEFKKATKEINRDVYDSVCAFTNRDGGDIFLGVGDDRSIIGVDASSVDKMLKNFTTAINSGDKISPPLFIIPKVVKIDGKIVIHIHVPKGSQVCRHAGKIFDRNYEGDIDITNNSEMVFKLYQKRQSDFFVNKVFPHLDFSALDAGVIDKARHMTSYENNIAHPWRSMTDEELLRSAGLILHDSETNKEGLTLAAILLFGKDSTIMSVLPQYKTDAICRVYNLDRYDDRDVVTTNLIDSYSRLMAFGKKHLNDIFVLDGILRVSARDHILREMISNTLAHRDYSSALSAQFVIERDKMYTVNSNLANGHGILDPKTFKPFSKNPPIAKVFREILLADELGSGMRNSYKYAKLYSGGEPQFSEEDVFTLTVPLTERANPLVNDPVGDTVLTDEFSLITREKTREKTREKNSKTGEKTVQTREKIISIIRDNPSVTTTELAQTLGLSDKGVEWQLKQLKESSMIRRVGPDKGGHWEIVK
;
A
#
# COMPACT_ATOMS: atom_id res chain seq x y z
N MET A 1 3.14 -28.50 20.70
CA MET A 1 4.18 -29.50 21.05
C MET A 1 3.58 -30.37 22.17
N GLU A 2 3.64 -31.68 22.01
CA GLU A 2 3.14 -32.66 22.99
C GLU A 2 4.16 -32.84 24.14
N ILE A 3 3.72 -33.33 25.30
CA ILE A 3 4.59 -33.50 26.49
C ILE A 3 5.80 -34.39 26.19
N GLU A 4 5.59 -35.44 25.38
CA GLU A 4 6.67 -36.36 24.98
C GLU A 4 7.74 -35.67 24.11
N ASP A 5 7.36 -34.73 23.27
CA ASP A 5 8.33 -33.96 22.47
C ASP A 5 9.17 -33.03 23.34
N ILE A 6 8.53 -32.43 24.35
CA ILE A 6 9.23 -31.59 25.36
C ILE A 6 10.23 -32.43 26.13
N LYS A 7 9.85 -33.62 26.60
CA LYS A 7 10.77 -34.54 27.28
C LYS A 7 11.97 -34.91 26.39
N LYS A 8 11.72 -35.19 25.12
CA LYS A 8 12.81 -35.47 24.16
C LYS A 8 13.74 -34.30 23.96
N LEU A 9 13.23 -33.04 23.91
CA LEU A 9 14.05 -31.84 23.81
C LEU A 9 14.91 -31.66 25.07
N ILE A 10 14.31 -31.79 26.27
CA ILE A 10 15.06 -31.69 27.53
C ILE A 10 16.13 -32.77 27.61
N ALA A 11 15.85 -34.01 27.21
CA ALA A 11 16.79 -35.10 27.20
C ALA A 11 17.99 -34.86 26.27
N LYS A 12 17.84 -34.09 25.15
CA LYS A 12 18.92 -33.72 24.23
C LYS A 12 19.88 -32.68 24.83
N GLY A 13 19.47 -31.95 25.88
CA GLY A 13 20.24 -30.89 26.51
C GLY A 13 20.21 -29.56 25.77
N GLU A 14 20.86 -28.55 26.37
CA GLU A 14 21.02 -27.24 25.76
C GLU A 14 21.76 -27.31 24.44
N LYS A 15 21.27 -26.52 23.50
CA LYS A 15 21.82 -26.38 22.16
C LYS A 15 21.61 -24.94 21.67
N ILE A 16 22.00 -24.70 20.42
CA ILE A 16 21.86 -23.40 19.79
C ILE A 16 20.39 -22.93 19.70
N ASP A 17 19.43 -23.86 19.75
CA ASP A 17 17.98 -23.70 19.65
C ASP A 17 17.22 -24.08 20.93
N VAL A 18 17.90 -24.47 22.00
CA VAL A 18 17.28 -24.87 23.27
C VAL A 18 18.03 -24.26 24.44
N GLU A 19 17.30 -23.69 25.39
CA GLU A 19 17.84 -23.07 26.61
C GLU A 19 17.07 -23.55 27.86
N PHE A 20 17.80 -23.82 28.96
CA PHE A 20 17.24 -24.17 30.24
C PHE A 20 17.46 -23.07 31.26
N LYS A 21 16.48 -22.82 32.11
CA LYS A 21 16.55 -21.83 33.19
C LYS A 21 15.88 -22.39 34.45
N LYS A 22 16.59 -22.37 35.54
CA LYS A 22 16.10 -22.85 36.85
C LYS A 22 14.83 -22.11 37.29
N ALA A 23 14.81 -20.79 37.19
CA ALA A 23 13.67 -19.85 37.31
C ALA A 23 12.48 -20.37 38.16
N THR A 24 12.69 -20.73 39.40
CA THR A 24 11.67 -21.40 40.25
C THR A 24 10.55 -20.46 40.71
N LYS A 25 10.81 -19.20 40.98
CA LYS A 25 9.86 -18.21 41.53
C LYS A 25 9.74 -16.91 40.70
N GLU A 26 10.74 -16.60 39.90
CA GLU A 26 10.80 -15.38 39.09
C GLU A 26 11.59 -15.62 37.81
N ILE A 27 11.40 -14.74 36.85
CA ILE A 27 12.11 -14.75 35.57
C ILE A 27 13.27 -13.79 35.67
N ASN A 28 14.49 -14.30 35.55
CA ASN A 28 15.71 -13.52 35.56
C ASN A 28 15.89 -12.74 34.25
N ARG A 29 16.76 -11.72 34.30
CA ARG A 29 17.01 -10.85 33.14
C ARG A 29 17.60 -11.61 31.95
N ASP A 30 18.41 -12.61 32.18
CA ASP A 30 19.08 -13.44 31.17
C ASP A 30 18.09 -14.22 30.27
N VAL A 31 16.89 -14.53 30.77
CA VAL A 31 15.82 -15.10 29.94
C VAL A 31 15.46 -14.16 28.76
N TYR A 32 15.44 -12.86 28.99
CA TYR A 32 15.14 -11.88 27.93
C TYR A 32 16.30 -11.69 26.97
N ASP A 33 17.56 -11.88 27.41
CA ASP A 33 18.72 -11.93 26.53
C ASP A 33 18.59 -13.14 25.57
N SER A 34 18.19 -14.31 26.10
CA SER A 34 17.92 -15.51 25.30
C SER A 34 16.75 -15.31 24.33
N VAL A 35 15.66 -14.68 24.76
CA VAL A 35 14.54 -14.33 23.87
C VAL A 35 15.04 -13.43 22.72
N CYS A 36 15.84 -12.42 23.00
CA CYS A 36 16.42 -11.54 21.99
C CYS A 36 17.34 -12.32 21.04
N ALA A 37 18.24 -13.16 21.56
CA ALA A 37 19.17 -13.95 20.78
C ALA A 37 18.47 -14.96 19.84
N PHE A 38 17.46 -15.67 20.35
CA PHE A 38 16.65 -16.60 19.55
C PHE A 38 15.87 -15.85 18.44
N THR A 39 15.24 -14.71 18.81
CA THR A 39 14.55 -13.86 17.82
C THR A 39 15.51 -13.41 16.72
N ASN A 40 16.76 -13.08 17.07
CA ASN A 40 17.80 -12.65 16.13
C ASN A 40 18.42 -13.80 15.33
N ARG A 41 18.17 -15.04 15.70
CA ARG A 41 18.67 -16.21 14.99
C ARG A 41 17.55 -16.92 14.22
N ASP A 42 17.32 -18.16 14.45
CA ASP A 42 16.34 -18.97 13.73
C ASP A 42 15.19 -19.41 14.66
N GLY A 43 15.03 -18.76 15.80
CA GLY A 43 14.10 -19.12 16.85
C GLY A 43 14.69 -20.13 17.83
N GLY A 44 13.88 -20.58 18.79
CA GLY A 44 14.29 -21.59 19.78
C GLY A 44 13.26 -21.79 20.88
N ASP A 45 13.60 -22.70 21.80
CA ASP A 45 12.74 -23.10 22.91
C ASP A 45 13.44 -22.86 24.25
N ILE A 46 12.76 -22.15 25.16
CA ILE A 46 13.25 -21.88 26.53
C ILE A 46 12.37 -22.65 27.51
N PHE A 47 12.99 -23.37 28.43
CA PHE A 47 12.32 -24.14 29.46
C PHE A 47 12.65 -23.58 30.85
N LEU A 48 11.67 -22.97 31.55
CA LEU A 48 11.80 -22.51 32.91
C LEU A 48 11.43 -23.63 33.88
N GLY A 49 12.22 -23.80 34.92
CA GLY A 49 12.09 -24.90 35.89
C GLY A 49 12.92 -26.15 35.52
N VAL A 50 13.89 -25.97 34.59
CA VAL A 50 14.83 -27.04 34.20
C VAL A 50 16.24 -26.58 34.54
N GLY A 51 17.04 -27.48 35.08
CA GLY A 51 18.47 -27.23 35.39
C GLY A 51 19.36 -27.56 34.22
N ASP A 52 20.57 -26.99 34.22
CA ASP A 52 21.63 -27.19 33.21
C ASP A 52 22.03 -28.68 33.08
N ASP A 53 21.86 -29.44 34.20
CA ASP A 53 22.02 -30.90 34.29
C ASP A 53 20.84 -31.66 33.71
N ARG A 54 19.86 -31.01 33.10
CA ARG A 54 18.61 -31.55 32.56
C ARG A 54 17.63 -32.00 33.60
N SER A 55 17.92 -31.77 34.89
CA SER A 55 16.99 -32.12 35.98
C SER A 55 15.76 -31.22 35.93
N ILE A 56 14.56 -31.81 36.05
CA ILE A 56 13.34 -31.04 36.18
C ILE A 56 13.20 -30.60 37.63
N ILE A 57 13.48 -29.34 37.90
CA ILE A 57 13.40 -28.72 39.23
C ILE A 57 11.94 -28.34 39.51
N GLY A 58 11.30 -27.73 38.52
CA GLY A 58 9.93 -27.23 38.56
C GLY A 58 9.83 -25.76 39.00
N VAL A 59 8.80 -25.09 38.53
CA VAL A 59 8.38 -23.76 38.95
C VAL A 59 7.41 -23.87 40.12
N ASP A 60 7.53 -22.94 41.09
CA ASP A 60 6.59 -22.86 42.21
C ASP A 60 5.17 -22.53 41.68
N ALA A 61 4.20 -23.41 42.04
CA ALA A 61 2.82 -23.27 41.56
C ALA A 61 2.19 -21.92 41.91
N SER A 62 2.54 -21.32 43.05
CA SER A 62 2.02 -20.03 43.49
C SER A 62 2.63 -18.86 42.69
N SER A 63 3.73 -19.06 41.97
CA SER A 63 4.46 -18.07 41.23
C SER A 63 4.14 -18.03 39.72
N VAL A 64 3.52 -19.08 39.19
CA VAL A 64 3.29 -19.28 37.75
C VAL A 64 2.56 -18.10 37.13
N ASP A 65 1.38 -17.72 37.65
CA ASP A 65 0.58 -16.63 37.09
C ASP A 65 1.34 -15.28 37.08
N LYS A 66 2.07 -15.00 38.16
CA LYS A 66 2.91 -13.79 38.26
C LYS A 66 4.03 -13.82 37.22
N MET A 67 4.69 -14.95 37.03
CA MET A 67 5.76 -15.12 36.04
C MET A 67 5.23 -14.94 34.62
N LEU A 68 4.12 -15.55 34.27
CA LEU A 68 3.49 -15.40 32.96
C LEU A 68 3.13 -13.94 32.66
N LYS A 69 2.50 -13.26 33.63
CA LYS A 69 2.14 -11.84 33.50
C LYS A 69 3.35 -10.95 33.33
N ASN A 70 4.39 -11.16 34.15
CA ASN A 70 5.62 -10.37 34.09
C ASN A 70 6.33 -10.59 32.76
N PHE A 71 6.42 -11.82 32.27
CA PHE A 71 7.00 -12.15 30.98
C PHE A 71 6.28 -11.42 29.84
N THR A 72 4.96 -11.60 29.77
CA THR A 72 4.14 -10.96 28.72
C THR A 72 4.27 -9.45 28.75
N THR A 73 4.22 -8.84 29.93
CA THR A 73 4.42 -7.38 30.07
C THR A 73 5.81 -6.95 29.58
N ALA A 74 6.84 -7.73 29.91
CA ALA A 74 8.21 -7.38 29.54
C ALA A 74 8.48 -7.46 28.03
N ILE A 75 7.97 -8.48 27.36
CA ILE A 75 8.17 -8.68 25.92
C ILE A 75 7.30 -7.75 25.06
N ASN A 76 6.14 -7.31 25.59
CA ASN A 76 5.27 -6.34 24.93
C ASN A 76 5.70 -4.89 25.17
N SER A 77 6.62 -4.64 26.10
CA SER A 77 7.16 -3.32 26.38
C SER A 77 8.31 -2.99 25.43
N GLY A 78 8.12 -2.00 24.57
CA GLY A 78 9.15 -1.53 23.64
C GLY A 78 10.42 -1.02 24.31
N ASP A 79 10.38 -0.70 25.60
CA ASP A 79 11.54 -0.28 26.38
C ASP A 79 12.47 -1.46 26.75
N LYS A 80 11.89 -2.63 26.98
CA LYS A 80 12.66 -3.84 27.34
C LYS A 80 13.06 -4.64 26.12
N ILE A 81 12.10 -5.00 25.28
CA ILE A 81 12.29 -5.73 24.01
C ILE A 81 11.84 -4.84 22.86
N SER A 82 12.69 -4.61 21.90
CA SER A 82 12.39 -3.79 20.71
C SER A 82 12.83 -4.52 19.42
N PRO A 83 11.92 -4.74 18.47
CA PRO A 83 10.48 -4.49 18.55
C PRO A 83 9.78 -5.35 19.60
N PRO A 84 8.60 -4.94 20.10
CA PRO A 84 7.77 -5.78 20.97
C PRO A 84 7.46 -7.11 20.33
N LEU A 85 7.42 -8.17 21.16
CA LEU A 85 7.17 -9.54 20.70
C LEU A 85 5.85 -10.07 21.28
N PHE A 86 5.12 -10.84 20.48
CA PHE A 86 3.94 -11.54 20.95
C PHE A 86 4.24 -13.04 21.08
N ILE A 87 4.54 -13.48 22.30
CA ILE A 87 4.86 -14.87 22.63
C ILE A 87 3.97 -15.33 23.78
N ILE A 88 3.32 -16.48 23.62
CA ILE A 88 2.46 -17.07 24.63
C ILE A 88 3.17 -18.27 25.27
N PRO A 89 3.67 -18.16 26.52
CA PRO A 89 4.27 -19.29 27.23
C PRO A 89 3.24 -20.39 27.50
N LYS A 90 3.66 -21.64 27.47
CA LYS A 90 2.84 -22.81 27.79
C LYS A 90 3.25 -23.41 29.13
N VAL A 91 2.28 -23.67 30.00
CA VAL A 91 2.51 -24.35 31.27
C VAL A 91 2.28 -25.84 31.05
N VAL A 92 3.28 -26.68 31.35
CA VAL A 92 3.23 -28.12 31.23
C VAL A 92 3.60 -28.77 32.54
N LYS A 93 2.96 -29.93 32.88
CA LYS A 93 3.33 -30.73 34.01
C LYS A 93 4.12 -31.95 33.55
N ILE A 94 5.34 -32.10 34.04
CA ILE A 94 6.24 -33.20 33.72
C ILE A 94 6.62 -33.86 35.04
N ASP A 95 6.32 -35.11 35.20
CA ASP A 95 6.61 -35.93 36.38
C ASP A 95 6.15 -35.25 37.70
N GLY A 96 4.97 -34.63 37.68
CA GLY A 96 4.36 -33.92 38.81
C GLY A 96 4.89 -32.49 39.03
N LYS A 97 5.93 -32.04 38.34
CA LYS A 97 6.51 -30.70 38.44
C LYS A 97 6.05 -29.79 37.30
N ILE A 98 5.94 -28.49 37.57
CA ILE A 98 5.51 -27.50 36.59
C ILE A 98 6.74 -26.96 35.83
N VAL A 99 6.68 -26.97 34.51
CA VAL A 99 7.67 -26.37 33.61
C VAL A 99 6.94 -25.35 32.75
N ILE A 100 7.53 -24.17 32.57
CA ILE A 100 7.03 -23.16 31.61
C ILE A 100 7.87 -23.26 30.35
N HIS A 101 7.23 -23.59 29.25
CA HIS A 101 7.83 -23.66 27.93
C HIS A 101 7.53 -22.36 27.15
N ILE A 102 8.56 -21.73 26.63
CA ILE A 102 8.50 -20.51 25.81
C ILE A 102 9.10 -20.84 24.46
N HIS A 103 8.26 -20.92 23.44
CA HIS A 103 8.71 -21.02 22.05
C HIS A 103 8.93 -19.62 21.49
N VAL A 104 10.16 -19.28 21.13
CA VAL A 104 10.56 -18.00 20.57
C VAL A 104 10.68 -18.17 19.05
N PRO A 105 9.83 -17.51 18.26
CA PRO A 105 9.95 -17.56 16.80
C PRO A 105 11.13 -16.74 16.31
N LYS A 106 11.61 -17.04 15.10
CA LYS A 106 12.53 -16.18 14.35
C LYS A 106 11.86 -14.83 14.08
N GLY A 107 12.52 -13.73 14.42
CA GLY A 107 12.01 -12.39 14.15
C GLY A 107 12.25 -11.95 12.71
N SER A 108 11.39 -11.10 12.19
CA SER A 108 11.57 -10.44 10.89
C SER A 108 12.47 -9.20 10.95
N GLN A 109 12.75 -8.71 12.17
CA GLN A 109 13.59 -7.54 12.42
C GLN A 109 14.66 -7.88 13.46
N VAL A 110 15.71 -7.03 13.51
CA VAL A 110 16.74 -7.16 14.53
C VAL A 110 16.16 -6.78 15.89
N CYS A 111 16.10 -7.77 16.78
CA CYS A 111 15.62 -7.61 18.15
C CYS A 111 16.71 -7.01 19.05
N ARG A 112 16.29 -6.20 20.01
CA ARG A 112 17.13 -5.62 21.06
C ARG A 112 16.49 -5.86 22.43
N HIS A 113 17.29 -6.23 23.42
CA HIS A 113 16.88 -6.21 24.81
C HIS A 113 17.63 -5.11 25.55
N ALA A 114 16.90 -4.19 26.19
CA ALA A 114 17.45 -3.04 26.89
C ALA A 114 18.51 -2.26 26.06
N GLY A 115 18.24 -2.07 24.76
CA GLY A 115 19.13 -1.38 23.83
C GLY A 115 20.28 -2.22 23.26
N LYS A 116 20.50 -3.44 23.76
CA LYS A 116 21.56 -4.34 23.33
C LYS A 116 21.06 -5.36 22.31
N ILE A 117 21.92 -5.76 21.39
CA ILE A 117 21.66 -6.80 20.39
C ILE A 117 22.37 -8.08 20.84
N PHE A 118 21.60 -9.15 21.00
CA PHE A 118 22.14 -10.46 21.33
C PHE A 118 22.03 -11.40 20.14
N ASP A 119 23.07 -12.18 19.91
CA ASP A 119 23.08 -13.35 19.04
C ASP A 119 23.47 -14.58 19.87
N ARG A 120 23.45 -15.77 19.31
CA ARG A 120 23.75 -17.00 20.01
C ARG A 120 24.75 -17.86 19.27
N ASN A 121 25.65 -18.49 20.02
CA ASN A 121 26.53 -19.55 19.55
C ASN A 121 26.38 -20.81 20.40
N TYR A 122 27.29 -21.76 20.27
CA TYR A 122 27.28 -23.00 21.05
C TYR A 122 27.60 -22.82 22.54
N GLU A 123 28.13 -21.67 22.95
CA GLU A 123 28.49 -21.34 24.35
C GLU A 123 27.34 -20.53 25.02
N GLY A 124 26.32 -20.06 24.29
CA GLY A 124 25.20 -19.30 24.81
C GLY A 124 24.97 -17.97 24.10
N ASP A 125 24.34 -17.04 24.81
CA ASP A 125 23.96 -15.73 24.29
C ASP A 125 25.15 -14.77 24.34
N ILE A 126 25.41 -14.03 23.27
CA ILE A 126 26.51 -13.10 23.10
C ILE A 126 25.96 -11.71 22.81
N ASP A 127 26.42 -10.72 23.58
CA ASP A 127 26.17 -9.30 23.29
C ASP A 127 27.06 -8.87 22.10
N ILE A 128 26.42 -8.67 20.95
CA ILE A 128 27.08 -8.25 19.70
C ILE A 128 26.93 -6.75 19.43
N THR A 129 26.36 -5.98 20.34
CA THR A 129 25.97 -4.56 20.13
C THR A 129 27.15 -3.73 19.59
N ASN A 130 28.35 -3.95 20.08
CA ASN A 130 29.54 -3.21 19.67
C ASN A 130 30.35 -3.89 18.56
N ASN A 131 29.89 -5.04 18.05
CA ASN A 131 30.54 -5.72 16.95
C ASN A 131 29.83 -5.33 15.63
N SER A 132 30.34 -4.25 15.01
CA SER A 132 29.74 -3.68 13.79
C SER A 132 29.60 -4.70 12.64
N GLU A 133 30.54 -5.64 12.51
CA GLU A 133 30.49 -6.65 11.45
C GLU A 133 29.36 -7.67 11.69
N MET A 134 29.23 -8.19 12.91
CA MET A 134 28.15 -9.13 13.25
C MET A 134 26.79 -8.46 13.18
N VAL A 135 26.68 -7.24 13.69
CA VAL A 135 25.47 -6.43 13.59
C VAL A 135 25.07 -6.19 12.13
N PHE A 136 26.02 -5.81 11.28
CA PHE A 136 25.80 -5.61 9.86
C PHE A 136 25.33 -6.90 9.16
N LYS A 137 26.00 -8.04 9.42
CA LYS A 137 25.57 -9.36 8.88
C LYS A 137 24.17 -9.74 9.34
N LEU A 138 23.81 -9.45 10.59
CA LEU A 138 22.48 -9.70 11.12
C LEU A 138 21.42 -8.86 10.40
N TYR A 139 21.68 -7.56 10.17
CA TYR A 139 20.80 -6.71 9.40
C TYR A 139 20.69 -7.14 7.93
N GLN A 140 21.80 -7.55 7.30
CA GLN A 140 21.79 -8.10 5.94
C GLN A 140 20.94 -9.37 5.86
N LYS A 141 21.11 -10.31 6.81
CA LYS A 141 20.31 -11.53 6.89
C LYS A 141 18.82 -11.21 7.02
N ARG A 142 18.46 -10.14 7.74
CA ARG A 142 17.08 -9.70 7.91
C ARG A 142 16.52 -8.97 6.69
N GLN A 143 17.35 -8.27 5.94
CA GLN A 143 16.94 -7.68 4.67
C GLN A 143 16.53 -8.73 3.63
N SER A 144 17.21 -9.88 3.61
CA SER A 144 16.82 -11.01 2.74
C SER A 144 15.53 -11.70 3.20
N ASP A 145 15.16 -11.54 4.49
CA ASP A 145 13.97 -12.17 5.06
C ASP A 145 12.65 -11.39 4.81
N PHE A 146 12.68 -10.22 4.17
CA PHE A 146 11.44 -9.57 3.74
C PHE A 146 10.74 -10.45 2.71
N PHE A 147 9.46 -10.76 2.95
CA PHE A 147 8.68 -11.62 2.07
C PHE A 147 8.71 -11.15 0.60
N VAL A 148 8.72 -9.84 0.39
CA VAL A 148 8.79 -9.25 -0.95
C VAL A 148 10.15 -9.41 -1.65
N ASN A 149 11.20 -9.83 -0.92
CA ASN A 149 12.52 -10.15 -1.48
C ASN A 149 12.61 -11.60 -1.98
N LYS A 150 11.57 -12.42 -1.79
CA LYS A 150 11.52 -13.78 -2.33
C LYS A 150 11.82 -13.75 -3.82
N VAL A 151 12.80 -14.55 -4.24
CA VAL A 151 13.31 -14.61 -5.62
C VAL A 151 12.60 -15.70 -6.42
N PHE A 152 12.31 -15.42 -7.67
CA PHE A 152 11.69 -16.35 -8.64
C PHE A 152 12.63 -16.58 -9.83
N PRO A 153 13.62 -17.47 -9.71
CA PRO A 153 14.66 -17.64 -10.73
C PRO A 153 14.16 -18.21 -12.07
N HIS A 154 12.93 -18.72 -12.11
CA HIS A 154 12.28 -19.25 -13.31
C HIS A 154 11.51 -18.20 -14.11
N LEU A 155 11.36 -16.99 -13.56
CA LEU A 155 10.69 -15.88 -14.24
C LEU A 155 11.74 -14.95 -14.86
N ASP A 156 11.54 -14.62 -16.11
CA ASP A 156 12.33 -13.65 -16.86
C ASP A 156 11.59 -12.32 -17.06
N PHE A 157 12.18 -11.40 -17.80
CA PHE A 157 11.58 -10.07 -18.06
C PHE A 157 10.25 -10.13 -18.81
N SER A 158 9.92 -11.24 -19.50
CA SER A 158 8.62 -11.40 -20.17
C SER A 158 7.45 -11.50 -19.19
N ALA A 159 7.73 -11.80 -17.91
CA ALA A 159 6.78 -11.81 -16.80
C ALA A 159 6.34 -10.39 -16.38
N LEU A 160 7.10 -9.38 -16.76
CA LEU A 160 6.86 -7.98 -16.46
C LEU A 160 6.14 -7.27 -17.61
N ASP A 161 5.50 -6.15 -17.27
CA ASP A 161 4.89 -5.25 -18.25
C ASP A 161 5.85 -4.07 -18.52
N ALA A 162 6.44 -4.06 -19.71
CA ALA A 162 7.37 -3.01 -20.13
C ALA A 162 6.72 -1.62 -20.17
N GLY A 163 5.40 -1.56 -20.46
CA GLY A 163 4.65 -0.30 -20.44
C GLY A 163 4.54 0.29 -19.04
N VAL A 164 4.44 -0.55 -18.01
CA VAL A 164 4.40 -0.12 -16.61
C VAL A 164 5.79 0.33 -16.15
N ILE A 165 6.86 -0.34 -16.58
CA ILE A 165 8.25 0.08 -16.29
C ILE A 165 8.50 1.47 -16.94
N ASP A 166 8.08 1.66 -18.19
CA ASP A 166 8.20 2.93 -18.89
C ASP A 166 7.36 4.04 -18.23
N LYS A 167 6.13 3.74 -17.82
CA LYS A 167 5.29 4.64 -17.01
C LYS A 167 6.03 5.09 -15.74
N ALA A 168 6.61 4.15 -14.98
CA ALA A 168 7.38 4.47 -13.78
C ALA A 168 8.59 5.37 -14.09
N ARG A 169 9.32 5.09 -15.17
CA ARG A 169 10.43 5.90 -15.64
C ARG A 169 10.02 7.35 -15.90
N HIS A 170 8.85 7.57 -16.51
CA HIS A 170 8.33 8.90 -16.78
C HIS A 170 7.79 9.62 -15.53
N MET A 171 7.40 8.88 -14.49
CA MET A 171 6.94 9.46 -13.23
C MET A 171 8.07 10.00 -12.34
N THR A 172 9.34 9.66 -12.63
CA THR A 172 10.48 10.16 -11.84
C THR A 172 10.66 11.66 -11.94
N SER A 173 11.18 12.29 -10.87
CA SER A 173 11.37 13.73 -10.76
C SER A 173 12.50 14.28 -11.67
N TYR A 174 12.51 15.58 -11.81
CA TYR A 174 13.67 16.36 -12.26
C TYR A 174 14.15 17.20 -11.08
N GLU A 175 15.40 17.02 -10.67
CA GLU A 175 16.02 17.86 -9.66
C GLU A 175 17.01 18.83 -10.33
N ASN A 176 16.86 20.14 -10.10
CA ASN A 176 17.72 21.17 -10.67
C ASN A 176 17.93 21.04 -12.19
N ASN A 177 16.88 20.69 -12.93
CA ASN A 177 16.91 20.37 -14.37
C ASN A 177 17.74 19.12 -14.76
N ILE A 178 18.15 18.32 -13.80
CA ILE A 178 18.80 17.02 -14.03
C ILE A 178 17.73 15.94 -14.02
N ALA A 179 17.65 15.15 -15.09
CA ALA A 179 16.73 14.03 -15.18
C ALA A 179 17.18 12.92 -14.23
N HIS A 180 16.20 12.28 -13.58
CA HIS A 180 16.46 11.10 -12.73
C HIS A 180 17.23 10.03 -13.51
N PRO A 181 18.23 9.33 -12.91
CA PRO A 181 19.06 8.33 -13.61
C PRO A 181 18.24 7.24 -14.31
N TRP A 182 17.09 6.83 -13.75
CA TRP A 182 16.22 5.79 -14.34
C TRP A 182 15.72 6.14 -15.75
N ARG A 183 15.68 7.43 -16.11
CA ARG A 183 15.24 7.86 -17.44
C ARG A 183 16.17 7.43 -18.59
N SER A 184 17.44 7.20 -18.29
CA SER A 184 18.45 6.75 -19.25
C SER A 184 18.82 5.28 -19.12
N MET A 185 18.36 4.60 -18.06
CA MET A 185 18.66 3.19 -17.81
C MET A 185 17.79 2.28 -18.67
N THR A 186 18.33 1.13 -19.05
CA THR A 186 17.57 -0.02 -19.55
C THR A 186 16.64 -0.55 -18.47
N ASP A 187 15.66 -1.38 -18.81
CA ASP A 187 14.75 -1.98 -17.83
C ASP A 187 15.51 -2.82 -16.81
N GLU A 188 16.51 -3.59 -17.25
CA GLU A 188 17.35 -4.40 -16.37
C GLU A 188 18.16 -3.53 -15.41
N GLU A 189 18.82 -2.48 -15.89
CA GLU A 189 19.59 -1.55 -15.05
C GLU A 189 18.71 -0.86 -14.02
N LEU A 190 17.49 -0.45 -14.41
CA LEU A 190 16.51 0.14 -13.50
C LEU A 190 16.13 -0.85 -12.39
N LEU A 191 15.76 -2.08 -12.75
CA LEU A 191 15.37 -3.11 -11.79
C LEU A 191 16.51 -3.46 -10.82
N ARG A 192 17.77 -3.56 -11.33
CA ARG A 192 18.95 -3.77 -10.49
C ARG A 192 19.20 -2.60 -9.55
N SER A 193 19.12 -1.38 -10.03
CA SER A 193 19.33 -0.17 -9.20
C SER A 193 18.25 -0.03 -8.13
N ALA A 194 17.03 -0.49 -8.39
CA ALA A 194 15.93 -0.53 -7.46
C ALA A 194 16.05 -1.67 -6.42
N GLY A 195 16.96 -2.65 -6.63
CA GLY A 195 17.10 -3.84 -5.78
C GLY A 195 16.01 -4.88 -5.99
N LEU A 196 15.50 -4.98 -7.22
CA LEU A 196 14.39 -5.85 -7.61
C LEU A 196 14.83 -7.14 -8.30
N ILE A 197 16.12 -7.28 -8.55
CA ILE A 197 16.79 -8.51 -9.00
C ILE A 197 17.79 -8.89 -7.92
N LEU A 198 17.63 -10.06 -7.36
CA LEU A 198 18.46 -10.56 -6.26
C LEU A 198 18.87 -12.01 -6.52
N HIS A 199 19.88 -12.47 -5.79
CA HIS A 199 20.24 -13.88 -5.72
C HIS A 199 19.40 -14.56 -4.62
N ASP A 200 18.83 -15.71 -4.95
CA ASP A 200 18.20 -16.59 -3.99
C ASP A 200 19.25 -17.16 -3.02
N SER A 201 19.01 -17.02 -1.72
CA SER A 201 20.00 -17.39 -0.68
C SER A 201 20.27 -18.89 -0.57
N GLU A 202 19.34 -19.74 -1.02
CA GLU A 202 19.47 -21.20 -0.95
C GLU A 202 20.11 -21.79 -2.22
N THR A 203 19.65 -21.31 -3.39
CA THR A 203 20.06 -21.86 -4.68
C THR A 203 21.18 -21.05 -5.35
N ASN A 204 21.49 -19.86 -4.83
CA ASN A 204 22.40 -18.86 -5.41
C ASN A 204 22.08 -18.50 -6.88
N LYS A 205 20.83 -18.74 -7.31
CA LYS A 205 20.36 -18.33 -8.64
C LYS A 205 19.81 -16.92 -8.59
N GLU A 206 20.17 -16.12 -9.57
CA GLU A 206 19.61 -14.78 -9.74
C GLU A 206 18.20 -14.85 -10.33
N GLY A 207 17.32 -13.90 -9.95
CA GLY A 207 15.99 -13.81 -10.49
C GLY A 207 15.22 -12.56 -10.01
N LEU A 208 14.02 -12.40 -10.55
CA LEU A 208 13.10 -11.35 -10.16
C LEU A 208 12.58 -11.58 -8.75
N THR A 209 12.53 -10.53 -7.94
CA THR A 209 11.92 -10.58 -6.61
C THR A 209 10.39 -10.46 -6.68
N LEU A 210 9.69 -10.88 -5.61
CA LEU A 210 8.25 -10.62 -5.48
C LEU A 210 7.93 -9.13 -5.59
N ALA A 211 8.81 -8.25 -5.06
CA ALA A 211 8.66 -6.81 -5.20
C ALA A 211 8.66 -6.37 -6.68
N ALA A 212 9.54 -6.92 -7.52
CA ALA A 212 9.56 -6.65 -8.96
C ALA A 212 8.24 -7.06 -9.63
N ILE A 213 7.75 -8.25 -9.28
CA ILE A 213 6.50 -8.79 -9.82
C ILE A 213 5.30 -7.95 -9.37
N LEU A 214 5.23 -7.56 -8.11
CA LEU A 214 4.15 -6.71 -7.59
C LEU A 214 4.18 -5.31 -8.22
N LEU A 215 5.35 -4.72 -8.43
CA LEU A 215 5.50 -3.37 -9.00
C LEU A 215 5.22 -3.34 -10.50
N PHE A 216 5.72 -4.31 -11.25
CA PHE A 216 5.80 -4.27 -12.71
C PHE A 216 5.24 -5.52 -13.41
N GLY A 217 4.78 -6.51 -12.67
CA GLY A 217 4.30 -7.77 -13.24
C GLY A 217 3.01 -7.61 -14.04
N LYS A 218 2.84 -8.47 -15.04
CA LYS A 218 1.54 -8.69 -15.70
C LYS A 218 0.55 -9.30 -14.72
N ASP A 219 -0.73 -9.00 -14.85
CA ASP A 219 -1.77 -9.51 -13.94
C ASP A 219 -1.74 -11.04 -13.82
N SER A 220 -1.53 -11.75 -14.93
CA SER A 220 -1.38 -13.22 -14.94
C SER A 220 -0.18 -13.70 -14.12
N THR A 221 0.95 -12.99 -14.18
CA THR A 221 2.14 -13.31 -13.39
C THR A 221 1.90 -13.08 -11.91
N ILE A 222 1.32 -11.93 -11.55
CA ILE A 222 0.99 -11.61 -10.15
C ILE A 222 0.07 -12.67 -9.57
N MET A 223 -1.00 -13.02 -10.27
CA MET A 223 -1.95 -14.04 -9.82
C MET A 223 -1.36 -15.45 -9.74
N SER A 224 -0.33 -15.76 -10.53
CA SER A 224 0.36 -17.05 -10.46
C SER A 224 1.26 -17.19 -9.25
N VAL A 225 1.93 -16.10 -8.81
CA VAL A 225 2.87 -16.12 -7.67
C VAL A 225 2.21 -15.74 -6.36
N LEU A 226 1.14 -14.95 -6.40
CA LEU A 226 0.42 -14.44 -5.22
C LEU A 226 -1.10 -14.43 -5.46
N PRO A 227 -1.75 -15.61 -5.54
CA PRO A 227 -3.16 -15.72 -5.93
C PRO A 227 -4.14 -15.03 -4.97
N GLN A 228 -3.76 -14.80 -3.72
CA GLN A 228 -4.56 -14.06 -2.73
C GLN A 228 -4.44 -12.53 -2.86
N TYR A 229 -3.58 -12.02 -3.76
CA TYR A 229 -3.37 -10.59 -3.90
C TYR A 229 -4.60 -9.88 -4.46
N LYS A 230 -5.14 -8.97 -3.69
CA LYS A 230 -6.17 -8.02 -4.11
C LYS A 230 -6.29 -6.85 -3.14
N THR A 231 -6.83 -5.74 -3.62
CA THR A 231 -7.28 -4.61 -2.81
C THR A 231 -8.73 -4.34 -3.17
N ASP A 232 -9.61 -4.34 -2.19
CA ASP A 232 -11.04 -4.05 -2.35
C ASP A 232 -11.27 -2.55 -2.09
N ALA A 233 -11.66 -1.79 -3.11
CA ALA A 233 -12.17 -0.43 -2.98
C ALA A 233 -13.68 -0.47 -2.90
N ILE A 234 -14.27 0.07 -1.83
CA ILE A 234 -15.69 -0.07 -1.49
C ILE A 234 -16.26 1.30 -1.13
N CYS A 235 -17.40 1.65 -1.73
CA CYS A 235 -18.22 2.78 -1.31
C CYS A 235 -19.51 2.25 -0.69
N ARG A 236 -19.81 2.62 0.57
CA ARG A 236 -20.99 2.24 1.35
C ARG A 236 -21.58 3.45 2.05
N VAL A 237 -22.39 4.20 1.37
CA VAL A 237 -23.04 5.41 1.90
C VAL A 237 -24.53 5.19 2.11
N TYR A 238 -25.18 4.56 1.17
CA TYR A 238 -26.60 4.22 1.22
C TYR A 238 -26.85 2.76 1.60
N ASN A 239 -26.14 1.84 0.94
CA ASN A 239 -26.29 0.41 1.19
C ASN A 239 -25.22 -0.04 2.20
N LEU A 240 -25.63 -0.12 3.47
CA LEU A 240 -24.72 -0.53 4.57
C LEU A 240 -24.49 -2.04 4.60
N ASP A 241 -25.41 -2.85 4.07
CA ASP A 241 -25.31 -4.31 4.07
C ASP A 241 -24.38 -4.83 2.98
N ARG A 242 -24.28 -4.11 1.86
CA ARG A 242 -23.41 -4.49 0.74
C ARG A 242 -22.45 -3.36 0.38
N TYR A 243 -22.72 -2.67 -0.71
CA TYR A 243 -21.96 -1.54 -1.21
C TYR A 243 -22.78 -0.84 -2.32
N ASP A 244 -22.56 0.47 -2.48
CA ASP A 244 -23.09 1.27 -3.56
C ASP A 244 -22.20 1.16 -4.81
N ASP A 245 -20.88 1.03 -4.59
CA ASP A 245 -19.89 0.80 -5.64
C ASP A 245 -18.72 0.00 -5.10
N ARG A 246 -18.11 -0.80 -5.96
CA ARG A 246 -16.95 -1.64 -5.61
C ARG A 246 -16.02 -1.82 -6.80
N ASP A 247 -14.71 -1.71 -6.53
CA ASP A 247 -13.66 -2.07 -7.47
C ASP A 247 -12.66 -3.04 -6.82
N VAL A 248 -12.51 -4.24 -7.41
CA VAL A 248 -11.56 -5.25 -6.96
C VAL A 248 -10.28 -5.13 -7.78
N VAL A 249 -9.25 -4.60 -7.14
CA VAL A 249 -7.98 -4.28 -7.80
C VAL A 249 -6.98 -5.42 -7.58
N THR A 250 -6.55 -6.06 -8.67
CA THR A 250 -5.63 -7.22 -8.69
C THR A 250 -4.41 -7.01 -9.61
N THR A 251 -4.23 -5.80 -10.13
CA THR A 251 -3.15 -5.44 -11.04
C THR A 251 -1.88 -5.01 -10.29
N ASN A 252 -0.80 -4.71 -11.01
CA ASN A 252 0.46 -4.23 -10.43
C ASN A 252 0.26 -2.98 -9.55
N LEU A 253 1.22 -2.71 -8.64
CA LEU A 253 1.05 -1.66 -7.63
C LEU A 253 0.94 -0.25 -8.22
N ILE A 254 1.57 0.02 -9.37
CA ILE A 254 1.55 1.34 -10.01
C ILE A 254 0.17 1.62 -10.61
N ASP A 255 -0.42 0.64 -11.27
CA ASP A 255 -1.77 0.76 -11.82
C ASP A 255 -2.83 0.64 -10.72
N SER A 256 -2.59 -0.19 -9.70
CA SER A 256 -3.42 -0.26 -8.49
C SER A 256 -3.53 1.11 -7.82
N TYR A 257 -2.41 1.83 -7.66
CA TYR A 257 -2.40 3.18 -7.13
C TYR A 257 -3.31 4.11 -7.97
N SER A 258 -3.15 4.07 -9.29
CA SER A 258 -3.93 4.92 -10.21
C SER A 258 -5.43 4.61 -10.14
N ARG A 259 -5.82 3.33 -10.06
CA ARG A 259 -7.23 2.88 -9.95
C ARG A 259 -7.85 3.29 -8.62
N LEU A 260 -7.14 3.08 -7.51
CA LEU A 260 -7.60 3.46 -6.17
C LEU A 260 -7.76 4.97 -6.04
N MET A 261 -6.82 5.76 -6.58
CA MET A 261 -6.95 7.22 -6.66
C MET A 261 -8.18 7.65 -7.48
N ALA A 262 -8.42 7.02 -8.62
CA ALA A 262 -9.60 7.29 -9.44
C ALA A 262 -10.90 6.94 -8.71
N PHE A 263 -10.92 5.82 -7.98
CA PHE A 263 -12.06 5.42 -7.15
C PHE A 263 -12.35 6.45 -6.05
N GLY A 264 -11.33 6.88 -5.30
CA GLY A 264 -11.49 7.92 -4.27
C GLY A 264 -11.97 9.26 -4.87
N LYS A 265 -11.42 9.68 -6.00
CA LYS A 265 -11.83 10.91 -6.70
C LYS A 265 -13.27 10.84 -7.24
N LYS A 266 -13.76 9.66 -7.58
CA LYS A 266 -15.14 9.44 -8.04
C LYS A 266 -16.16 9.67 -6.92
N HIS A 267 -15.83 9.28 -5.70
CA HIS A 267 -16.76 9.25 -4.57
C HIS A 267 -16.58 10.40 -3.56
N LEU A 268 -15.52 11.18 -3.67
CA LEU A 268 -15.21 12.28 -2.77
C LEU A 268 -15.12 13.61 -3.51
N ASN A 269 -15.70 14.66 -2.93
CA ASN A 269 -15.60 16.01 -3.48
C ASN A 269 -14.19 16.59 -3.31
N ASP A 270 -13.73 17.35 -4.31
CA ASP A 270 -12.57 18.22 -4.16
C ASP A 270 -13.02 19.59 -3.69
N ILE A 271 -13.07 19.77 -2.37
CA ILE A 271 -13.46 21.04 -1.77
C ILE A 271 -12.34 22.06 -1.91
N PHE A 272 -12.71 23.34 -2.03
CA PHE A 272 -11.76 24.45 -2.07
C PHE A 272 -11.07 24.61 -0.71
N VAL A 273 -9.74 24.42 -0.70
CA VAL A 273 -8.89 24.53 0.49
C VAL A 273 -7.67 25.36 0.18
N LEU A 274 -7.26 26.21 1.13
CA LEU A 274 -6.01 26.98 1.07
C LEU A 274 -4.99 26.41 2.08
N ASP A 275 -3.77 26.17 1.60
CA ASP A 275 -2.60 25.95 2.44
C ASP A 275 -1.72 27.22 2.35
N GLY A 276 -1.84 28.06 3.35
CA GLY A 276 -1.36 29.43 3.28
C GLY A 276 -2.08 30.23 2.17
N ILE A 277 -1.37 30.65 1.15
CA ILE A 277 -1.91 31.39 -0.02
C ILE A 277 -2.16 30.48 -1.24
N LEU A 278 -1.74 29.21 -1.18
CA LEU A 278 -1.84 28.29 -2.30
C LEU A 278 -3.10 27.44 -2.20
N ARG A 279 -3.82 27.33 -3.33
CA ARG A 279 -4.89 26.38 -3.46
C ARG A 279 -4.31 24.96 -3.52
N VAL A 280 -4.81 24.05 -2.67
CA VAL A 280 -4.40 22.64 -2.65
C VAL A 280 -5.63 21.74 -2.69
N SER A 281 -5.49 20.57 -3.30
CA SER A 281 -6.47 19.50 -3.18
C SER A 281 -6.15 18.65 -1.93
N ALA A 282 -6.71 19.02 -0.78
CA ALA A 282 -6.53 18.28 0.46
C ALA A 282 -7.01 16.83 0.31
N ARG A 283 -8.10 16.60 -0.46
CA ARG A 283 -8.57 15.26 -0.82
C ARG A 283 -7.44 14.43 -1.47
N ASP A 284 -6.81 14.96 -2.49
CA ASP A 284 -5.79 14.23 -3.26
C ASP A 284 -4.55 13.93 -2.42
N HIS A 285 -4.16 14.83 -1.52
CA HIS A 285 -3.08 14.59 -0.56
C HIS A 285 -3.40 13.46 0.42
N ILE A 286 -4.62 13.44 0.97
CA ILE A 286 -5.05 12.38 1.90
C ILE A 286 -5.13 11.04 1.17
N LEU A 287 -5.78 11.01 -0.01
CA LEU A 287 -5.91 9.78 -0.80
C LEU A 287 -4.54 9.22 -1.17
N ARG A 288 -3.61 10.09 -1.61
CA ARG A 288 -2.24 9.70 -1.93
C ARG A 288 -1.59 8.99 -0.74
N GLU A 289 -1.67 9.58 0.45
CA GLU A 289 -1.06 9.01 1.65
C GLU A 289 -1.71 7.68 2.05
N MET A 290 -3.04 7.61 2.08
CA MET A 290 -3.78 6.39 2.43
C MET A 290 -3.46 5.24 1.48
N ILE A 291 -3.45 5.51 0.18
CA ILE A 291 -3.24 4.51 -0.86
C ILE A 291 -1.77 4.06 -0.90
N SER A 292 -0.83 5.01 -0.85
CA SER A 292 0.60 4.69 -0.79
C SER A 292 0.95 3.85 0.41
N ASN A 293 0.43 4.20 1.60
CA ASN A 293 0.64 3.43 2.83
C ASN A 293 0.07 2.01 2.70
N THR A 294 -1.15 1.88 2.16
CA THR A 294 -1.78 0.58 1.96
C THR A 294 -0.96 -0.33 1.04
N LEU A 295 -0.43 0.22 -0.05
CA LEU A 295 0.33 -0.56 -1.04
C LEU A 295 1.79 -0.79 -0.60
N ALA A 296 2.45 0.19 0.02
CA ALA A 296 3.86 0.08 0.40
C ALA A 296 4.10 -0.68 1.71
N HIS A 297 3.13 -0.69 2.64
CA HIS A 297 3.34 -1.22 3.99
C HIS A 297 2.47 -2.45 4.33
N ARG A 298 1.74 -3.00 3.37
CA ARG A 298 0.97 -4.22 3.54
C ARG A 298 1.87 -5.43 3.79
N ASP A 299 1.43 -6.36 4.64
CA ASP A 299 1.99 -7.71 4.71
C ASP A 299 1.48 -8.55 3.53
N TYR A 300 2.34 -8.76 2.54
CA TYR A 300 2.02 -9.55 1.35
C TYR A 300 2.03 -11.07 1.59
N SER A 301 2.53 -11.53 2.73
CA SER A 301 2.47 -12.95 3.11
C SER A 301 1.08 -13.38 3.60
N SER A 302 0.28 -12.41 4.03
CA SER A 302 -1.06 -12.63 4.56
C SER A 302 -2.10 -12.87 3.47
N ALA A 303 -3.06 -13.76 3.72
CA ALA A 303 -4.21 -13.99 2.85
C ALA A 303 -5.30 -12.91 3.00
N LEU A 304 -5.20 -12.02 4.00
CA LEU A 304 -6.17 -10.94 4.19
C LEU A 304 -6.04 -9.90 3.08
N SER A 305 -7.17 -9.58 2.46
CA SER A 305 -7.25 -8.54 1.44
C SER A 305 -7.10 -7.16 2.05
N ALA A 306 -6.36 -6.27 1.40
CA ALA A 306 -6.42 -4.87 1.76
C ALA A 306 -7.76 -4.27 1.34
N GLN A 307 -8.22 -3.25 2.08
CA GLN A 307 -9.46 -2.56 1.80
C GLN A 307 -9.24 -1.04 1.80
N PHE A 308 -9.91 -0.36 0.89
CA PHE A 308 -10.13 1.08 0.89
C PHE A 308 -11.62 1.34 0.90
N VAL A 309 -12.16 1.88 1.98
CA VAL A 309 -13.60 1.99 2.20
C VAL A 309 -13.99 3.45 2.40
N ILE A 310 -15.03 3.88 1.71
CA ILE A 310 -15.66 5.19 1.86
C ILE A 310 -17.07 4.97 2.40
N GLU A 311 -17.34 5.51 3.58
CA GLU A 311 -18.64 5.48 4.26
C GLU A 311 -19.21 6.90 4.36
N ARG A 312 -20.36 7.05 4.98
CA ARG A 312 -21.06 8.34 5.08
C ARG A 312 -20.26 9.40 5.83
N ASP A 313 -19.64 9.02 6.95
CA ASP A 313 -19.00 9.91 7.92
C ASP A 313 -17.48 9.73 7.99
N LYS A 314 -16.92 8.77 7.28
CA LYS A 314 -15.50 8.48 7.29
C LYS A 314 -15.05 7.74 6.02
N MET A 315 -13.76 7.80 5.76
CA MET A 315 -13.07 6.86 4.88
C MET A 315 -11.94 6.19 5.63
N TYR A 316 -11.63 4.95 5.28
CA TYR A 316 -10.55 4.23 5.94
C TYR A 316 -9.88 3.21 5.03
N THR A 317 -8.64 2.87 5.35
CA THR A 317 -7.92 1.74 4.77
C THR A 317 -7.62 0.70 5.83
N VAL A 318 -7.68 -0.56 5.44
CA VAL A 318 -7.31 -1.70 6.29
C VAL A 318 -6.35 -2.59 5.51
N ASN A 319 -5.22 -2.93 6.07
CA ASN A 319 -4.32 -3.95 5.52
C ASN A 319 -3.77 -4.85 6.60
N SER A 320 -3.49 -6.09 6.19
CA SER A 320 -2.73 -7.03 7.02
C SER A 320 -1.39 -6.42 7.39
N ASN A 321 -0.98 -6.68 8.62
CA ASN A 321 0.14 -6.03 9.25
C ASN A 321 0.95 -7.01 10.09
N LEU A 322 2.27 -6.83 10.09
CA LEU A 322 3.14 -7.35 11.14
C LEU A 322 3.37 -6.17 12.09
N ALA A 323 2.63 -6.18 13.20
CA ALA A 323 2.60 -5.07 14.13
C ALA A 323 3.98 -4.79 14.76
N ASN A 324 4.35 -3.51 14.85
CA ASN A 324 5.48 -3.03 15.64
C ASN A 324 5.05 -2.42 16.97
N GLY A 325 3.78 -2.06 17.07
CA GLY A 325 3.12 -1.52 18.25
C GLY A 325 1.71 -2.05 18.33
N HIS A 326 0.99 -1.70 19.39
CA HIS A 326 -0.39 -2.08 19.56
C HIS A 326 -1.24 -0.89 19.97
N GLY A 327 -2.39 -0.72 19.31
CA GLY A 327 -3.35 0.33 19.60
C GLY A 327 -3.20 1.56 18.71
N ILE A 328 -3.65 2.71 19.23
CA ILE A 328 -3.63 3.99 18.52
C ILE A 328 -2.20 4.55 18.51
N LEU A 329 -1.69 4.87 17.33
CA LEU A 329 -0.36 5.44 17.16
C LEU A 329 -0.38 6.96 17.42
N ASP A 330 0.55 7.43 18.24
CA ASP A 330 0.78 8.86 18.47
C ASP A 330 1.82 9.39 17.46
N PRO A 331 1.47 10.39 16.63
CA PRO A 331 2.39 11.00 15.66
C PRO A 331 3.68 11.54 16.26
N LYS A 332 3.70 11.87 17.54
CA LYS A 332 4.85 12.46 18.24
C LYS A 332 5.89 11.41 18.64
N THR A 333 5.44 10.20 18.92
CA THR A 333 6.29 9.11 19.43
C THR A 333 6.54 8.03 18.38
N PHE A 334 5.69 7.96 17.34
CA PHE A 334 5.81 6.98 16.28
C PHE A 334 7.13 7.13 15.50
N LYS A 335 7.88 6.03 15.41
CA LYS A 335 9.09 5.92 14.58
C LYS A 335 8.74 5.16 13.31
N PRO A 336 8.69 5.86 12.16
CA PRO A 336 8.35 5.21 10.91
C PRO A 336 9.43 4.20 10.50
N PHE A 337 8.99 3.06 9.97
CA PHE A 337 9.88 2.08 9.36
C PHE A 337 9.18 1.47 8.14
N SER A 338 9.98 1.05 7.17
CA SER A 338 9.44 0.46 5.94
C SER A 338 9.24 -1.05 6.12
N LYS A 339 8.01 -1.54 5.91
CA LYS A 339 7.69 -2.98 5.94
C LYS A 339 8.12 -3.69 4.65
N ASN A 340 8.12 -2.99 3.53
CA ASN A 340 8.56 -3.48 2.23
C ASN A 340 9.56 -2.47 1.60
N PRO A 341 10.83 -2.43 2.05
CA PRO A 341 11.78 -1.42 1.64
C PRO A 341 11.95 -1.27 0.12
N PRO A 342 12.01 -2.35 -0.70
CA PRO A 342 12.13 -2.19 -2.15
C PRO A 342 10.93 -1.48 -2.79
N ILE A 343 9.71 -1.81 -2.34
CA ILE A 343 8.48 -1.18 -2.84
C ILE A 343 8.45 0.30 -2.42
N ALA A 344 8.73 0.59 -1.15
CA ALA A 344 8.76 1.96 -0.65
C ALA A 344 9.84 2.81 -1.34
N LYS A 345 11.00 2.23 -1.67
CA LYS A 345 12.05 2.89 -2.46
C LYS A 345 11.49 3.30 -3.83
N VAL A 346 10.91 2.35 -4.58
CA VAL A 346 10.37 2.65 -5.91
C VAL A 346 9.28 3.71 -5.83
N PHE A 347 8.35 3.61 -4.87
CA PHE A 347 7.27 4.60 -4.70
C PHE A 347 7.81 6.03 -4.44
N ARG A 348 8.92 6.19 -3.71
CA ARG A 348 9.57 7.49 -3.53
C ARG A 348 10.19 8.01 -4.83
N GLU A 349 10.96 7.16 -5.52
CA GLU A 349 11.62 7.54 -6.77
C GLU A 349 10.64 7.99 -7.85
N ILE A 350 9.43 7.40 -7.87
CA ILE A 350 8.36 7.76 -8.82
C ILE A 350 7.32 8.71 -8.22
N LEU A 351 7.61 9.34 -7.08
CA LEU A 351 6.78 10.36 -6.43
C LEU A 351 5.37 9.89 -6.02
N LEU A 352 5.16 8.61 -5.77
CA LEU A 352 3.91 8.09 -5.21
C LEU A 352 3.88 8.16 -3.68
N ALA A 353 5.02 8.17 -3.02
CA ALA A 353 5.15 8.35 -1.58
C ALA A 353 6.13 9.50 -1.27
N ASP A 354 5.92 10.15 -0.12
CA ASP A 354 6.83 11.16 0.41
C ASP A 354 8.00 10.49 1.18
N GLU A 355 8.92 11.32 1.69
CA GLU A 355 10.00 10.83 2.55
C GLU A 355 9.47 10.18 3.83
N LEU A 356 10.22 9.22 4.35
CA LEU A 356 9.85 8.45 5.52
C LEU A 356 9.56 9.37 6.73
N GLY A 357 8.34 9.27 7.28
CA GLY A 357 7.92 10.03 8.47
C GLY A 357 7.17 11.34 8.21
N SER A 358 7.05 11.81 6.97
CA SER A 358 6.23 12.98 6.64
C SER A 358 4.74 12.62 6.51
N GLY A 359 4.41 11.40 6.09
CA GLY A 359 3.08 10.95 5.74
C GLY A 359 2.03 11.10 6.84
N MET A 360 2.34 10.67 8.06
CA MET A 360 1.43 10.82 9.20
C MET A 360 1.14 12.30 9.49
N ARG A 361 2.16 13.15 9.50
CA ARG A 361 2.00 14.61 9.71
C ARG A 361 1.19 15.26 8.60
N ASN A 362 1.42 14.87 7.35
CA ASN A 362 0.66 15.34 6.20
C ASN A 362 -0.81 14.89 6.29
N SER A 363 -1.07 13.65 6.70
CA SER A 363 -2.43 13.16 6.93
C SER A 363 -3.18 14.01 7.97
N TYR A 364 -2.55 14.35 9.09
CA TYR A 364 -3.16 15.24 10.10
C TYR A 364 -3.44 16.62 9.55
N LYS A 365 -2.48 17.24 8.86
CA LYS A 365 -2.62 18.56 8.26
C LYS A 365 -3.78 18.61 7.26
N TYR A 366 -3.79 17.69 6.31
CA TYR A 366 -4.76 17.72 5.22
C TYR A 366 -6.14 17.19 5.63
N ALA A 367 -6.24 16.24 6.57
CA ALA A 367 -7.53 15.83 7.13
C ALA A 367 -8.21 16.99 7.86
N LYS A 368 -7.48 17.76 8.66
CA LYS A 368 -8.00 18.95 9.33
C LYS A 368 -8.50 20.01 8.34
N LEU A 369 -7.78 20.21 7.24
CA LEU A 369 -8.19 21.15 6.17
C LEU A 369 -9.39 20.63 5.37
N TYR A 370 -9.52 19.32 5.18
CA TYR A 370 -10.54 18.69 4.35
C TYR A 370 -11.86 18.49 5.08
N SER A 371 -11.81 17.94 6.30
CA SER A 371 -13.00 17.57 7.06
C SER A 371 -13.11 18.24 8.44
N GLY A 372 -12.09 18.99 8.87
CA GLY A 372 -12.01 19.56 10.21
C GLY A 372 -11.70 18.54 11.30
N GLY A 373 -11.68 17.25 10.98
CA GLY A 373 -11.39 16.16 11.90
C GLY A 373 -9.92 15.71 11.87
N GLU A 374 -9.54 14.87 12.83
CA GLU A 374 -8.21 14.31 12.93
C GLU A 374 -8.21 12.86 12.45
N PRO A 375 -7.20 12.44 11.66
CA PRO A 375 -7.06 11.04 11.25
C PRO A 375 -6.64 10.19 12.45
N GLN A 376 -7.06 8.93 12.44
CA GLN A 376 -6.71 7.96 13.46
C GLN A 376 -5.92 6.81 12.81
N PHE A 377 -4.75 6.52 13.36
CA PHE A 377 -3.91 5.40 12.97
C PHE A 377 -3.98 4.34 14.07
N SER A 378 -4.35 3.13 13.73
CA SER A 378 -4.38 1.99 14.64
C SER A 378 -3.54 0.86 14.09
N GLU A 379 -2.70 0.27 14.94
CA GLU A 379 -1.83 -0.84 14.59
C GLU A 379 -2.10 -2.04 15.52
N GLU A 380 -2.52 -3.14 14.90
CA GLU A 380 -2.71 -4.46 15.51
C GLU A 380 -2.35 -5.52 14.44
N ASP A 381 -3.02 -6.67 14.44
CA ASP A 381 -2.91 -7.68 13.36
C ASP A 381 -3.29 -7.10 11.99
N VAL A 382 -4.06 -6.02 12.01
CA VAL A 382 -4.35 -5.16 10.87
C VAL A 382 -3.93 -3.73 11.17
N PHE A 383 -3.46 -3.04 10.16
CA PHE A 383 -3.22 -1.60 10.22
C PHE A 383 -4.41 -0.87 9.64
N THR A 384 -4.94 0.09 10.38
CA THR A 384 -6.10 0.89 9.95
C THR A 384 -5.75 2.38 10.00
N LEU A 385 -5.99 3.07 8.89
CA LEU A 385 -6.00 4.53 8.82
C LEU A 385 -7.42 5.01 8.57
N THR A 386 -7.99 5.72 9.51
CA THR A 386 -9.35 6.29 9.42
C THR A 386 -9.27 7.81 9.32
N VAL A 387 -9.99 8.38 8.36
CA VAL A 387 -10.14 9.84 8.18
C VAL A 387 -11.63 10.17 8.27
N PRO A 388 -12.06 11.04 9.20
CA PRO A 388 -13.46 11.47 9.28
C PRO A 388 -13.85 12.30 8.05
N LEU A 389 -15.10 12.20 7.62
CA LEU A 389 -15.66 12.95 6.51
C LEU A 389 -16.80 13.87 7.02
N THR A 390 -17.01 14.96 6.29
CA THR A 390 -18.15 15.86 6.49
C THR A 390 -19.06 15.80 5.27
N GLU A 391 -20.27 16.33 5.39
CA GLU A 391 -21.23 16.47 4.28
C GLU A 391 -20.64 17.17 3.04
N ARG A 392 -19.71 18.10 3.25
CA ARG A 392 -19.01 18.79 2.15
C ARG A 392 -18.06 17.88 1.40
N ALA A 393 -17.39 16.99 2.12
CA ALA A 393 -16.42 16.05 1.57
C ALA A 393 -17.09 14.88 0.84
N ASN A 394 -18.26 14.46 1.34
CA ASN A 394 -19.02 13.36 0.77
C ASN A 394 -20.32 13.86 0.15
N PRO A 395 -20.43 13.94 -1.20
CA PRO A 395 -21.60 14.48 -1.88
C PRO A 395 -22.88 13.67 -1.64
N LEU A 396 -22.73 12.43 -1.18
CA LEU A 396 -23.85 11.50 -1.00
C LEU A 396 -24.56 11.70 0.34
N VAL A 397 -24.02 12.51 1.28
CA VAL A 397 -24.63 12.73 2.61
C VAL A 397 -25.84 13.66 2.57
N ASN A 398 -25.97 14.51 1.55
CA ASN A 398 -27.05 15.51 1.43
C ASN A 398 -28.36 14.97 0.85
N ASP A 399 -28.43 13.69 0.43
CA ASP A 399 -29.72 13.11 0.04
C ASP A 399 -30.43 12.58 1.29
N PRO A 400 -31.62 13.09 1.66
CA PRO A 400 -32.36 12.60 2.81
C PRO A 400 -32.81 11.17 2.54
N VAL A 401 -32.07 10.22 3.08
CA VAL A 401 -32.50 8.82 3.10
C VAL A 401 -33.60 8.70 4.15
N GLY A 402 -34.83 8.83 3.73
CA GLY A 402 -35.95 8.27 4.49
C GLY A 402 -35.74 6.76 4.62
N ASP A 403 -36.20 6.19 5.75
CA ASP A 403 -36.13 4.75 6.10
C ASP A 403 -36.80 3.79 5.09
N THR A 404 -36.63 4.03 3.81
CA THR A 404 -37.19 3.20 2.72
C THR A 404 -36.09 2.33 2.19
N VAL A 405 -36.26 1.03 2.32
CA VAL A 405 -35.52 -0.02 1.61
C VAL A 405 -35.41 0.38 0.14
N LEU A 406 -34.23 0.82 -0.30
CA LEU A 406 -33.97 1.17 -1.68
C LEU A 406 -33.91 -0.13 -2.49
N THR A 407 -35.02 -0.45 -3.12
CA THR A 407 -35.13 -1.42 -4.20
C THR A 407 -34.39 -0.93 -5.44
N ASP A 408 -34.21 -1.79 -6.44
CA ASP A 408 -33.48 -1.58 -7.70
C ASP A 408 -33.80 -0.29 -8.49
N GLU A 409 -34.86 0.43 -8.13
CA GLU A 409 -35.26 1.70 -8.77
C GLU A 409 -34.21 2.83 -8.60
N PHE A 410 -33.44 2.89 -7.47
CA PHE A 410 -32.48 3.96 -7.27
C PHE A 410 -31.24 3.84 -8.17
N SER A 411 -30.87 2.62 -8.52
CA SER A 411 -29.82 2.38 -9.51
C SER A 411 -30.23 2.88 -10.91
N LEU A 412 -31.53 2.85 -11.19
CA LEU A 412 -32.11 3.38 -12.42
C LEU A 412 -32.20 4.91 -12.42
N ILE A 413 -32.59 5.52 -11.29
CA ILE A 413 -32.68 6.99 -11.13
C ILE A 413 -31.29 7.66 -11.20
N THR A 414 -30.27 7.05 -10.58
CA THR A 414 -28.88 7.55 -10.67
C THR A 414 -28.33 7.40 -12.09
N ARG A 415 -28.66 6.30 -12.78
CA ARG A 415 -28.34 6.10 -14.20
C ARG A 415 -29.10 7.07 -15.10
N GLU A 416 -30.36 7.40 -14.79
CA GLU A 416 -31.14 8.38 -15.54
C GLU A 416 -30.64 9.82 -15.30
N LYS A 417 -30.42 10.26 -14.08
CA LYS A 417 -29.84 11.60 -13.77
C LYS A 417 -28.44 11.78 -14.39
N THR A 418 -27.63 10.73 -14.41
CA THR A 418 -26.33 10.78 -15.11
C THR A 418 -26.51 10.79 -16.62
N ARG A 419 -27.50 10.06 -17.16
CA ARG A 419 -27.87 10.08 -18.58
C ARG A 419 -28.51 11.42 -18.98
N GLU A 420 -29.32 12.03 -18.13
CA GLU A 420 -29.91 13.36 -18.41
C GLU A 420 -28.85 14.45 -18.36
N LYS A 421 -27.96 14.51 -17.35
CA LYS A 421 -26.84 15.46 -17.34
C LYS A 421 -25.87 15.27 -18.51
N THR A 422 -25.65 14.05 -18.94
CA THR A 422 -24.86 13.74 -20.14
C THR A 422 -25.63 14.09 -21.41
N ARG A 423 -26.95 13.89 -21.44
CA ARG A 423 -27.82 14.31 -22.54
C ARG A 423 -27.95 15.83 -22.63
N GLU A 424 -28.15 16.56 -21.54
CA GLU A 424 -28.16 18.03 -21.51
C GLU A 424 -26.83 18.65 -21.92
N LYS A 425 -25.68 18.07 -21.47
CA LYS A 425 -24.36 18.52 -21.93
C LYS A 425 -24.13 18.22 -23.41
N ASN A 426 -24.55 17.05 -23.87
CA ASN A 426 -24.43 16.67 -25.26
C ASN A 426 -25.45 17.43 -26.16
N SER A 427 -26.67 17.76 -25.67
CA SER A 427 -27.62 18.59 -26.41
C SER A 427 -27.11 20.03 -26.57
N LYS A 428 -26.63 20.69 -25.50
CA LYS A 428 -26.08 22.05 -25.60
C LYS A 428 -24.80 22.11 -26.44
N THR A 429 -23.97 21.06 -26.44
CA THR A 429 -22.80 20.96 -27.31
C THR A 429 -23.23 20.62 -28.74
N GLY A 430 -24.22 19.76 -28.90
CA GLY A 430 -24.84 19.42 -30.20
C GLY A 430 -25.51 20.61 -30.87
N GLU A 431 -26.29 21.39 -30.15
CA GLU A 431 -26.96 22.60 -30.68
C GLU A 431 -25.93 23.67 -31.10
N LYS A 432 -24.90 23.94 -30.28
CA LYS A 432 -23.84 24.87 -30.67
C LYS A 432 -23.07 24.36 -31.90
N THR A 433 -22.84 23.09 -32.01
CA THR A 433 -22.12 22.50 -33.16
C THR A 433 -22.98 22.56 -34.43
N VAL A 434 -24.31 22.33 -34.34
CA VAL A 434 -25.25 22.45 -35.45
C VAL A 434 -25.34 23.89 -35.90
N GLN A 435 -25.53 24.86 -35.02
CA GLN A 435 -25.53 26.28 -35.33
C GLN A 435 -24.22 26.76 -35.98
N THR A 436 -23.08 26.24 -35.57
CA THR A 436 -21.79 26.56 -36.16
C THR A 436 -21.68 26.04 -37.61
N ARG A 437 -22.16 24.82 -37.86
CA ARG A 437 -22.18 24.22 -39.22
C ARG A 437 -23.09 24.98 -40.17
N GLU A 438 -24.27 25.35 -39.69
CA GLU A 438 -25.21 26.19 -40.50
C GLU A 438 -24.61 27.53 -40.87
N LYS A 439 -23.90 28.18 -39.95
CA LYS A 439 -23.15 29.43 -40.24
C LYS A 439 -22.03 29.20 -41.23
N ILE A 440 -21.26 28.13 -41.16
CA ILE A 440 -20.23 27.77 -42.14
C ILE A 440 -20.84 27.60 -43.52
N ILE A 441 -21.97 26.88 -43.64
CA ILE A 441 -22.66 26.66 -44.91
C ILE A 441 -23.20 27.98 -45.47
N SER A 442 -23.72 28.88 -44.64
CA SER A 442 -24.18 30.20 -45.06
C SER A 442 -23.01 31.04 -45.62
N ILE A 443 -21.89 31.09 -44.93
CA ILE A 443 -20.70 31.85 -45.42
C ILE A 443 -20.15 31.25 -46.70
N ILE A 444 -20.12 29.92 -46.84
CA ILE A 444 -19.71 29.26 -48.10
C ILE A 444 -20.69 29.56 -49.24
N ARG A 445 -21.99 29.68 -48.95
CA ARG A 445 -23.00 30.05 -49.95
C ARG A 445 -22.77 31.46 -50.48
N ASP A 446 -22.42 32.43 -49.60
CA ASP A 446 -22.19 33.81 -49.94
C ASP A 446 -20.80 34.03 -50.59
N ASN A 447 -19.79 33.27 -50.16
CA ASN A 447 -18.46 33.27 -50.74
C ASN A 447 -17.89 31.85 -50.89
N PRO A 448 -18.06 31.21 -52.05
CA PRO A 448 -17.53 29.86 -52.28
C PRO A 448 -16.00 29.72 -52.21
N SER A 449 -15.28 30.82 -52.34
CA SER A 449 -13.80 30.84 -52.30
C SER A 449 -13.22 31.12 -50.90
N VAL A 450 -14.07 31.19 -49.87
CA VAL A 450 -13.67 31.48 -48.49
C VAL A 450 -12.64 30.50 -48.00
N THR A 451 -11.57 31.03 -47.32
CA THR A 451 -10.48 30.27 -46.76
C THR A 451 -10.81 29.82 -45.33
N THR A 452 -10.10 28.80 -44.84
CA THR A 452 -10.24 28.31 -43.46
C THR A 452 -9.96 29.41 -42.44
N THR A 453 -8.95 30.26 -42.71
CA THR A 453 -8.56 31.39 -41.85
C THR A 453 -9.63 32.48 -41.80
N GLU A 454 -10.27 32.81 -42.94
CA GLU A 454 -11.37 33.77 -42.98
C GLU A 454 -12.61 33.23 -42.23
N LEU A 455 -12.92 31.93 -42.38
CA LEU A 455 -13.97 31.28 -41.63
C LEU A 455 -13.68 31.32 -40.10
N ALA A 456 -12.43 31.08 -39.71
CA ALA A 456 -12.01 31.14 -38.31
C ALA A 456 -12.19 32.53 -37.69
N GLN A 457 -11.77 33.57 -38.43
CA GLN A 457 -11.94 34.97 -38.01
C GLN A 457 -13.41 35.36 -37.89
N THR A 458 -14.21 35.02 -38.91
CA THR A 458 -15.65 35.39 -38.95
C THR A 458 -16.46 34.70 -37.86
N LEU A 459 -16.10 33.45 -37.50
CA LEU A 459 -16.84 32.65 -36.52
C LEU A 459 -16.26 32.73 -35.10
N GLY A 460 -15.11 33.42 -34.92
CA GLY A 460 -14.42 33.49 -33.62
C GLY A 460 -13.91 32.12 -33.14
N LEU A 461 -13.51 31.25 -34.06
CA LEU A 461 -12.99 29.91 -33.80
C LEU A 461 -11.51 29.81 -34.12
N SER A 462 -10.82 28.79 -33.58
CA SER A 462 -9.48 28.48 -34.03
C SER A 462 -9.45 27.81 -35.41
N ASP A 463 -8.39 27.95 -36.17
CA ASP A 463 -8.22 27.30 -37.48
C ASP A 463 -8.47 25.79 -37.42
N LYS A 464 -7.92 25.12 -36.41
CA LYS A 464 -8.13 23.68 -36.15
C LYS A 464 -9.61 23.34 -35.87
N GLY A 465 -10.33 24.24 -35.19
CA GLY A 465 -11.75 24.07 -34.91
C GLY A 465 -12.58 24.15 -36.21
N VAL A 466 -12.25 25.09 -37.13
CA VAL A 466 -12.89 25.20 -38.43
C VAL A 466 -12.52 24.02 -39.33
N GLU A 467 -11.27 23.62 -39.39
CA GLU A 467 -10.84 22.41 -40.13
C GLU A 467 -11.62 21.16 -39.73
N TRP A 468 -11.82 20.97 -38.43
CA TRP A 468 -12.61 19.85 -37.94
C TRP A 468 -14.07 19.92 -38.38
N GLN A 469 -14.70 21.10 -38.36
CA GLN A 469 -16.07 21.30 -38.81
C GLN A 469 -16.19 21.08 -40.33
N LEU A 470 -15.28 21.58 -41.13
CA LEU A 470 -15.20 21.38 -42.56
C LEU A 470 -15.02 19.90 -42.93
N LYS A 471 -14.18 19.18 -42.15
CA LYS A 471 -14.03 17.73 -42.32
C LYS A 471 -15.35 16.99 -42.10
N GLN A 472 -16.07 17.31 -41.03
CA GLN A 472 -17.36 16.70 -40.72
C GLN A 472 -18.44 17.01 -41.78
N LEU A 473 -18.43 18.24 -42.32
CA LEU A 473 -19.35 18.64 -43.41
C LEU A 473 -19.02 17.92 -44.74
N LYS A 474 -17.75 17.63 -45.01
CA LYS A 474 -17.34 16.78 -46.14
C LYS A 474 -17.73 15.34 -45.94
N GLU A 475 -17.47 14.78 -44.78
CA GLU A 475 -17.85 13.37 -44.47
C GLU A 475 -19.35 13.13 -44.49
N SER A 476 -20.17 14.14 -44.15
CA SER A 476 -21.61 14.12 -44.29
C SER A 476 -22.14 14.47 -45.69
N SER A 477 -21.25 14.65 -46.65
CA SER A 477 -21.58 15.02 -48.05
C SER A 477 -22.42 16.29 -48.19
N MET A 478 -22.31 17.23 -47.25
CA MET A 478 -22.98 18.51 -47.29
C MET A 478 -22.21 19.55 -48.12
N ILE A 479 -20.87 19.47 -48.13
CA ILE A 479 -20.00 20.31 -48.94
C ILE A 479 -18.90 19.47 -49.60
N ARG A 480 -18.40 19.93 -50.74
CA ARG A 480 -17.21 19.36 -51.37
C ARG A 480 -16.25 20.47 -51.81
N ARG A 481 -14.97 20.14 -51.90
CA ARG A 481 -13.95 21.04 -52.45
C ARG A 481 -13.78 20.74 -53.93
N VAL A 482 -13.82 21.77 -54.75
CA VAL A 482 -13.60 21.68 -56.18
C VAL A 482 -12.34 22.44 -56.54
N GLY A 483 -11.36 21.79 -57.18
CA GLY A 483 -10.07 22.35 -57.55
C GLY A 483 -8.99 22.11 -56.52
N PRO A 484 -7.77 22.66 -56.72
CA PRO A 484 -6.62 22.51 -55.86
C PRO A 484 -6.79 23.24 -54.53
N ASP A 485 -5.95 22.91 -53.51
CA ASP A 485 -6.01 23.54 -52.19
C ASP A 485 -5.75 25.05 -52.22
N LYS A 486 -4.94 25.55 -53.14
CA LYS A 486 -4.79 26.99 -53.45
C LYS A 486 -5.59 27.32 -54.72
N GLY A 487 -6.62 28.14 -54.57
CA GLY A 487 -7.44 28.59 -55.69
C GLY A 487 -8.67 27.76 -56.01
N GLY A 488 -8.95 26.65 -55.27
CA GLY A 488 -10.22 25.94 -55.40
C GLY A 488 -11.35 26.60 -54.60
N HIS A 489 -12.58 26.15 -54.84
CA HIS A 489 -13.78 26.69 -54.19
C HIS A 489 -14.62 25.55 -53.52
N TRP A 490 -15.49 25.95 -52.61
CA TRP A 490 -16.42 25.06 -51.94
C TRP A 490 -17.73 24.98 -52.72
N GLU A 491 -18.27 23.80 -52.85
CA GLU A 491 -19.57 23.58 -53.42
C GLU A 491 -20.48 22.94 -52.38
N ILE A 492 -21.68 23.46 -52.21
CA ILE A 492 -22.72 22.89 -51.34
C ILE A 492 -23.45 21.78 -52.13
N VAL A 493 -23.45 20.57 -51.60
CA VAL A 493 -23.99 19.38 -52.27
C VAL A 493 -25.45 19.13 -51.85
N LYS A 494 -25.85 19.63 -50.68
CA LYS A 494 -27.23 19.57 -50.19
C LYS A 494 -27.60 20.81 -49.40
#